data_7217802c48c446903d366871a2141585
#
_entry.id   7217802c48c446903d366871a2141585
#
_cell.length_a   1.000
_cell.length_b   1.000
_cell.length_c   1.000
_cell.angle_alpha   90.00
_cell.angle_beta   90.00
_cell.angle_gamma   90.00
#
_symmetry.space_group_name_H-M   'P 1'
#
loop_
_entity.id
_entity.type
_entity.pdbx_description
1 polymer ?
#
loop_
_entity_poly.entity_id
_entity_poly.type
_entity_poly.pdbx_seq_one_letter_code
_entity_poly.pdbx_strand_id
1 'polypeptide(L)'
;MQERVVNFYSEGSKLEADYFLPDDYTEGERRPGIVLCHGYSGVRTVILPDYAEYFVAAGYPVLSFDYRGFGGSEGTKWRIIADEQLQDIRNAVTWLEAQPEVDPERLGIWGTSNGGA
;
A
#
# COMPACT_ATOMS: atom_id res chain seq x y z
N MET A 1 2.65 0.65 -16.92
CA MET A 1 2.12 1.04 -15.59
C MET A 1 2.92 2.21 -15.08
N GLN A 2 2.23 3.18 -14.49
CA GLN A 2 2.89 4.32 -13.85
C GLN A 2 3.19 3.97 -12.40
N GLU A 3 4.37 4.36 -11.93
CA GLU A 3 4.84 4.02 -10.59
C GLU A 3 5.55 5.23 -9.98
N ARG A 4 5.24 5.53 -8.72
CA ARG A 4 5.96 6.58 -7.99
C ARG A 4 6.04 6.24 -6.51
N VAL A 5 7.11 6.71 -5.88
CA VAL A 5 7.28 6.59 -4.44
C VAL A 5 6.50 7.72 -3.77
N VAL A 6 5.71 7.37 -2.77
CA VAL A 6 4.92 8.32 -1.99
C VAL A 6 5.16 8.08 -0.50
N ASN A 7 4.78 9.05 0.30
CA ASN A 7 4.91 8.95 1.75
C ASN A 7 3.59 9.35 2.40
N PHE A 8 3.28 8.71 3.53
CA PHE A 8 2.19 9.13 4.40
C PHE A 8 2.58 8.89 5.85
N TYR A 9 1.84 9.48 6.77
CA TYR A 9 2.18 9.37 8.19
C TYR A 9 1.23 8.45 8.90
N SER A 10 1.77 7.63 9.80
CA SER A 10 1.02 6.75 10.67
C SER A 10 1.53 6.96 12.10
N GLU A 11 0.69 7.54 12.95
CA GLU A 11 1.03 7.83 14.35
C GLU A 11 2.41 8.53 14.50
N GLY A 12 2.67 9.51 13.65
CA GLY A 12 3.90 10.30 13.68
C GLY A 12 5.09 9.71 12.93
N SER A 13 5.00 8.47 12.48
CA SER A 13 6.06 7.85 11.68
C SER A 13 5.78 8.02 10.19
N LYS A 14 6.80 8.46 9.44
CA LYS A 14 6.68 8.58 7.98
C LYS A 14 6.87 7.21 7.35
N LEU A 15 5.87 6.74 6.64
CA LEU A 15 5.90 5.47 5.93
C LEU A 15 6.18 5.70 4.45
N GLU A 16 6.91 4.78 3.83
CA GLU A 16 7.23 4.84 2.41
C GLU A 16 6.43 3.78 1.66
N ALA A 17 5.94 4.17 0.50
CA ALA A 17 5.10 3.31 -0.32
C ALA A 17 5.36 3.54 -1.80
N ASP A 18 4.98 2.54 -2.60
CA ASP A 18 4.92 2.67 -4.05
C ASP A 18 3.45 2.75 -4.46
N TYR A 19 3.11 3.75 -5.27
CA TYR A 19 1.76 3.92 -5.81
C TYR A 19 1.80 3.64 -7.30
N PHE A 20 0.99 2.66 -7.71
CA PHE A 20 0.95 2.19 -9.10
C PHE A 20 -0.38 2.53 -9.74
N LEU A 21 -0.33 3.05 -10.96
CA LEU A 21 -1.53 3.32 -11.76
C LEU A 21 -1.50 2.51 -13.06
N PRO A 22 -2.67 1.98 -13.50
CA PRO A 22 -2.76 1.34 -14.81
C PRO A 22 -2.48 2.33 -15.93
N ASP A 23 -1.86 1.84 -17.02
CA ASP A 23 -1.62 2.67 -18.20
C ASP A 23 -2.90 3.10 -18.89
N ASP A 24 -3.96 2.31 -18.77
CA ASP A 24 -5.26 2.59 -19.39
C ASP A 24 -6.15 3.49 -18.52
N TYR A 25 -5.63 4.03 -17.43
CA TYR A 25 -6.39 4.96 -16.60
C TYR A 25 -6.73 6.21 -17.39
N THR A 26 -8.01 6.62 -17.32
CA THR A 26 -8.48 7.86 -17.95
C THR A 26 -8.81 8.88 -16.88
N GLU A 27 -8.32 10.10 -17.03
CA GLU A 27 -8.56 11.18 -16.08
C GLU A 27 -10.05 11.37 -15.83
N GLY A 28 -10.42 11.47 -14.55
CA GLY A 28 -11.80 11.66 -14.12
C GLY A 28 -12.51 10.38 -13.76
N GLU A 29 -12.02 9.21 -14.15
CA GLU A 29 -12.61 7.97 -13.70
C GLU A 29 -12.11 7.57 -12.31
N ARG A 30 -12.93 6.77 -11.62
CA ARG A 30 -12.58 6.23 -10.32
C ARG A 30 -12.68 4.72 -10.36
N ARG A 31 -11.65 4.06 -9.89
CA ARG A 31 -11.55 2.59 -9.89
C ARG A 31 -11.40 2.05 -8.49
N PRO A 32 -11.79 0.80 -8.23
CA PRO A 32 -11.46 0.15 -6.96
C PRO A 32 -9.95 0.18 -6.72
N GLY A 33 -9.54 0.52 -5.50
CA GLY A 33 -8.12 0.55 -5.14
C GLY A 33 -7.74 -0.64 -4.28
N ILE A 34 -6.48 -1.04 -4.31
CA ILE A 34 -5.96 -2.17 -3.54
C ILE A 34 -4.74 -1.72 -2.74
N VAL A 35 -4.74 -2.02 -1.45
CA VAL A 35 -3.57 -1.87 -0.57
C VAL A 35 -2.90 -3.22 -0.44
N LEU A 36 -1.59 -3.28 -0.71
CA LEU A 36 -0.77 -4.47 -0.53
C LEU A 36 0.04 -4.36 0.75
N CYS A 37 -0.01 -5.40 1.56
CA CYS A 37 0.70 -5.49 2.83
C CYS A 37 1.72 -6.62 2.76
N HIS A 38 3.00 -6.31 3.05
CA HIS A 38 4.02 -7.35 3.10
C HIS A 38 3.85 -8.25 4.33
N GLY A 39 4.46 -9.43 4.28
CA GLY A 39 4.39 -10.38 5.37
C GLY A 39 5.34 -10.08 6.50
N TYR A 40 5.39 -10.99 7.45
CA TYR A 40 6.25 -10.93 8.62
C TYR A 40 7.72 -10.75 8.21
N SER A 41 8.39 -9.76 8.78
CA SER A 41 9.78 -9.42 8.47
C SER A 41 10.05 -9.09 7.01
N GLY A 42 9.01 -8.84 6.20
CA GLY A 42 9.17 -8.49 4.80
C GLY A 42 9.34 -7.00 4.59
N VAL A 43 9.52 -6.64 3.32
CA VAL A 43 9.50 -5.26 2.85
C VAL A 43 8.72 -5.21 1.54
N ARG A 44 8.22 -4.04 1.17
CA ARG A 44 7.38 -3.89 -0.03
C ARG A 44 8.08 -4.27 -1.34
N THR A 45 9.40 -4.27 -1.35
CA THR A 45 10.18 -4.57 -2.56
C THR A 45 10.43 -6.05 -2.77
N VAL A 46 10.01 -6.91 -1.83
CA VAL A 46 10.17 -8.37 -1.93
C VAL A 46 8.79 -8.97 -2.16
N ILE A 47 8.62 -9.69 -3.26
CA ILE A 47 7.37 -10.38 -3.66
C ILE A 47 6.25 -9.42 -4.07
N LEU A 48 5.94 -8.38 -3.29
CA LEU A 48 4.81 -7.50 -3.57
C LEU A 48 4.82 -6.85 -4.96
N PRO A 49 5.97 -6.52 -5.57
CA PRO A 49 5.95 -5.97 -6.93
C PRO A 49 5.28 -6.88 -7.95
N ASP A 50 5.42 -8.20 -7.83
CA ASP A 50 4.77 -9.15 -8.74
C ASP A 50 3.24 -9.11 -8.59
N TYR A 51 2.75 -9.00 -7.36
CA TYR A 51 1.32 -8.89 -7.09
C TYR A 51 0.78 -7.51 -7.52
N ALA A 52 1.56 -6.45 -7.29
CA ALA A 52 1.19 -5.12 -7.77
C ALA A 52 1.01 -5.11 -9.28
N GLU A 53 1.94 -5.71 -10.02
CA GLU A 53 1.87 -5.80 -11.47
C GLU A 53 0.62 -6.57 -11.91
N TYR A 54 0.30 -7.66 -11.23
CA TYR A 54 -0.89 -8.45 -11.52
C TYR A 54 -2.18 -7.62 -11.36
N PHE A 55 -2.32 -6.92 -10.21
CA PHE A 55 -3.52 -6.13 -9.95
C PHE A 55 -3.63 -4.92 -10.86
N VAL A 56 -2.51 -4.26 -11.15
CA VAL A 56 -2.48 -3.12 -12.08
C VAL A 56 -2.85 -3.56 -13.49
N ALA A 57 -2.38 -4.73 -13.92
CA ALA A 57 -2.77 -5.29 -15.22
C ALA A 57 -4.26 -5.59 -15.28
N ALA A 58 -4.89 -5.89 -14.15
CA ALA A 58 -6.33 -6.08 -14.06
C ALA A 58 -7.10 -4.76 -14.00
N GLY A 59 -6.43 -3.62 -13.95
CA GLY A 59 -7.03 -2.30 -14.03
C GLY A 59 -7.18 -1.54 -12.71
N TYR A 60 -6.53 -1.98 -11.63
CA TYR A 60 -6.68 -1.37 -10.31
C TYR A 60 -5.49 -0.49 -9.93
N PRO A 61 -5.73 0.73 -9.40
CA PRO A 61 -4.70 1.46 -8.66
C PRO A 61 -4.27 0.65 -7.44
N VAL A 62 -2.96 0.62 -7.17
CA VAL A 62 -2.39 -0.20 -6.10
C VAL A 62 -1.42 0.62 -5.26
N LEU A 63 -1.55 0.54 -3.94
CA LEU A 63 -0.60 1.08 -2.99
C LEU A 63 0.09 -0.07 -2.26
N SER A 64 1.43 -0.12 -2.35
CA SER A 64 2.24 -1.10 -1.66
C SER A 64 3.16 -0.36 -0.69
N PHE A 65 3.07 -0.62 0.60
CA PHE A 65 3.80 0.15 1.60
C PHE A 65 4.65 -0.72 2.52
N ASP A 66 5.64 -0.09 3.14
CA ASP A 66 6.43 -0.70 4.22
C ASP A 66 5.82 -0.31 5.57
N TYR A 67 5.60 -1.30 6.44
CA TYR A 67 5.22 -1.04 7.82
C TYR A 67 6.27 -0.21 8.54
N ARG A 68 5.88 0.51 9.60
CA ARG A 68 6.86 1.23 10.42
C ARG A 68 7.94 0.29 10.91
N GLY A 69 9.19 0.77 10.85
CA GLY A 69 10.36 -0.03 11.25
C GLY A 69 10.87 -0.97 10.17
N PHE A 70 10.29 -0.96 8.96
CA PHE A 70 10.70 -1.82 7.85
C PHE A 70 10.98 -1.00 6.60
N GLY A 71 11.84 -1.52 5.74
CA GLY A 71 12.17 -0.93 4.46
C GLY A 71 12.54 0.54 4.55
N GLY A 72 11.88 1.37 3.76
CA GLY A 72 12.09 2.83 3.75
C GLY A 72 11.27 3.60 4.77
N SER A 73 10.44 2.93 5.57
CA SER A 73 9.59 3.59 6.56
C SER A 73 10.32 3.87 7.86
N GLU A 74 9.95 4.96 8.52
CA GLU A 74 10.46 5.32 9.85
C GLU A 74 9.89 4.38 10.91
N GLY A 75 10.45 4.47 12.11
CA GLY A 75 10.02 3.71 13.28
C GLY A 75 11.15 2.86 13.83
N THR A 76 10.87 2.21 14.97
CA THR A 76 11.85 1.35 15.61
C THR A 76 12.09 0.13 14.72
N LYS A 77 13.34 -0.09 14.32
CA LYS A 77 13.68 -1.16 13.39
C LYS A 77 13.21 -2.53 13.90
N TRP A 78 12.46 -3.18 13.05
CA TRP A 78 12.01 -4.58 13.18
C TRP A 78 11.14 -4.84 14.40
N ARG A 79 10.52 -3.77 14.92
CA ARG A 79 9.53 -3.89 15.97
C ARG A 79 8.20 -4.36 15.35
N ILE A 80 7.70 -5.49 15.83
CA ILE A 80 6.47 -6.08 15.32
C ILE A 80 5.42 -6.04 16.43
N ILE A 81 4.50 -5.09 16.31
CA ILE A 81 3.36 -4.95 17.23
C ILE A 81 2.11 -4.90 16.35
N ALA A 82 1.23 -5.88 16.53
CA ALA A 82 0.06 -6.04 15.66
C ALA A 82 -0.81 -4.79 15.59
N ASP A 83 -1.06 -4.13 16.72
CA ASP A 83 -1.88 -2.92 16.74
C ASP A 83 -1.25 -1.77 15.96
N GLU A 84 0.07 -1.64 15.99
CA GLU A 84 0.78 -0.63 15.23
C GLU A 84 0.70 -0.92 13.73
N GLN A 85 0.86 -2.16 13.34
CA GLN A 85 0.75 -2.56 11.93
C GLN A 85 -0.67 -2.37 11.42
N LEU A 86 -1.68 -2.64 12.25
CA LEU A 86 -3.07 -2.39 11.90
C LEU A 86 -3.31 -0.89 11.65
N GLN A 87 -2.73 -0.02 12.48
CA GLN A 87 -2.83 1.43 12.25
C GLN A 87 -2.13 1.85 10.97
N ASP A 88 -0.99 1.23 10.64
CA ASP A 88 -0.30 1.51 9.40
C ASP A 88 -1.18 1.13 8.20
N ILE A 89 -1.87 0.00 8.25
CA ILE A 89 -2.82 -0.41 7.21
C ILE A 89 -3.96 0.61 7.10
N ARG A 90 -4.53 1.03 8.21
CA ARG A 90 -5.63 2.01 8.22
C ARG A 90 -5.21 3.33 7.60
N ASN A 91 -4.01 3.80 7.90
CA ASN A 91 -3.49 5.04 7.34
C ASN A 91 -3.14 4.89 5.87
N ALA A 92 -2.70 3.71 5.43
CA ALA A 92 -2.50 3.41 4.01
C ALA A 92 -3.82 3.46 3.25
N VAL A 93 -4.88 2.88 3.81
CA VAL A 93 -6.23 2.93 3.23
C VAL A 93 -6.71 4.37 3.14
N THR A 94 -6.52 5.15 4.19
CA THR A 94 -6.92 6.57 4.20
C THR A 94 -6.19 7.35 3.12
N TRP A 95 -4.90 7.10 2.94
CA TRP A 95 -4.14 7.75 1.87
C TRP A 95 -4.68 7.38 0.50
N LEU A 96 -4.92 6.08 0.28
CA LEU A 96 -5.37 5.58 -1.02
C LEU A 96 -6.76 6.13 -1.37
N GLU A 97 -7.70 6.11 -0.42
CA GLU A 97 -9.06 6.59 -0.68
C GLU A 97 -9.12 8.08 -1.00
N ALA A 98 -8.11 8.84 -0.61
CA ALA A 98 -8.01 10.27 -0.90
C ALA A 98 -7.52 10.57 -2.32
N GLN A 99 -7.06 9.55 -3.05
CA GLN A 99 -6.54 9.76 -4.40
C GLN A 99 -7.67 9.91 -5.41
N PRO A 100 -7.52 10.83 -6.39
CA PRO A 100 -8.59 11.10 -7.36
C PRO A 100 -8.91 9.90 -8.27
N GLU A 101 -7.94 8.98 -8.44
CA GLU A 101 -8.10 7.79 -9.28
C GLU A 101 -8.90 6.69 -8.60
N VAL A 102 -9.16 6.80 -7.30
CA VAL A 102 -9.70 5.71 -6.49
C VAL A 102 -11.13 6.00 -6.05
N ASP A 103 -11.99 4.99 -6.17
CA ASP A 103 -13.33 5.02 -5.61
C ASP A 103 -13.23 4.68 -4.12
N PRO A 104 -13.48 5.65 -3.22
CA PRO A 104 -13.29 5.43 -1.78
C PRO A 104 -14.25 4.40 -1.18
N GLU A 105 -15.30 4.01 -1.92
CA GLU A 105 -16.25 3.01 -1.47
C GLU A 105 -15.90 1.59 -1.94
N ARG A 106 -14.86 1.45 -2.77
CA ARG A 106 -14.44 0.15 -3.31
C ARG A 106 -12.95 -0.03 -3.09
N LEU A 107 -12.57 -0.46 -1.90
CA LEU A 107 -11.18 -0.68 -1.52
C LEU A 107 -10.97 -2.12 -1.09
N GLY A 108 -9.86 -2.70 -1.51
CA GLY A 108 -9.45 -4.03 -1.11
C GLY A 108 -8.10 -3.99 -0.41
N ILE A 109 -7.88 -4.96 0.46
CA ILE A 109 -6.60 -5.16 1.14
C ILE A 109 -6.15 -6.58 0.82
N TRP A 110 -4.91 -6.71 0.37
CA TRP A 110 -4.32 -8.00 0.10
C TRP A 110 -2.97 -8.10 0.79
N GLY A 111 -2.69 -9.22 1.41
CA GLY A 111 -1.44 -9.41 2.12
C GLY A 111 -0.95 -10.84 2.08
N THR A 112 0.37 -11.00 2.28
CA THR A 112 1.01 -12.31 2.39
C THR A 112 1.34 -12.57 3.85
N SER A 113 1.22 -13.84 4.28
CA SER A 113 1.60 -14.25 5.64
C SER A 113 0.95 -13.33 6.69
N ASN A 114 1.73 -12.66 7.52
CA ASN A 114 1.24 -11.76 8.57
C ASN A 114 0.47 -10.56 8.02
N GLY A 115 0.78 -10.11 6.81
CA GLY A 115 0.07 -9.01 6.18
C GLY A 115 -1.37 -9.34 5.83
N GLY A 116 -1.69 -10.61 5.64
CA GLY A 116 -3.05 -11.09 5.37
C GLY A 116 -3.89 -11.35 6.61
N ALA A 117 -3.30 -11.23 7.77
CA ALA A 117 -4.02 -11.51 9.03
C ALA A 117 -4.96 -10.32 9.46
#